data_ce3784e83693869088ffafa3f3026cdf
#
_entry.id   ce3784e83693869088ffafa3f3026cdf
#
_cell.length_a   1.000
_cell.length_b   1.000
_cell.length_c   1.000
_cell.angle_alpha   90.00
_cell.angle_beta   90.00
_cell.angle_gamma   90.00
#
_symmetry.space_group_name_H-M   'P 1'
#
loop_
_entity.id
_entity.type
_entity.pdbx_description
1 polymer ?
#
loop_
_entity_poly.entity_id
_entity_poly.type
_entity_poly.pdbx_seq_one_letter_code
_entity_poly.pdbx_strand_id
1 'polypeptide(L)'
;MIKRLIATLAVATLALTAAVRAEDKPAKVTVGYLNLVNAQLVTKHLGLLAKEMPGVDIKYVKIGGGGDMLRAIAGNDVDFGGLGNPPTAIGATRALPIKGILVINMLDYVESMVVRTDKNITSLKDLKGKTVAAPFGSTTHYLLLQALKDEGVDPASMKILDLAPSDIAAAWLRGDIDAAWFWEPNLGKAVKNGGKILVTSGDMAKRGYPTWDIGVVMNAFAEKYPSYVDKFIRAECEGIEFWLKNPEKTAEIIAEELSLPIEDAQRMMEGTGMVPCNRQLTEEYLGTSAKKGKFVDTLVSTADFLVKQERLPKLLPRADFEAFIQPAYLEKVIGR
;
A
#
# COMPACT_ATOMS: atom_id res chain seq x y z
N MET A 1 77.71 -29.67 29.65
CA MET A 1 77.39 -28.27 29.44
C MET A 1 76.28 -28.17 28.40
N ILE A 2 75.05 -28.05 28.85
CA ILE A 2 73.83 -28.05 27.99
C ILE A 2 73.34 -26.62 27.94
N LYS A 3 73.39 -25.97 26.76
CA LYS A 3 72.86 -24.66 26.52
C LYS A 3 71.36 -24.84 26.14
N ARG A 4 70.47 -24.38 26.97
CA ARG A 4 69.02 -24.25 26.68
C ARG A 4 68.79 -23.07 25.78
N LEU A 5 68.25 -23.31 24.58
CA LEU A 5 67.65 -22.28 23.72
C LEU A 5 66.22 -22.10 24.14
N ILE A 6 65.85 -20.88 24.59
CA ILE A 6 64.49 -20.48 24.85
C ILE A 6 63.99 -19.78 23.54
N ALA A 7 63.09 -20.45 22.82
CA ALA A 7 62.39 -19.85 21.67
C ALA A 7 61.15 -19.08 22.18
N THR A 8 61.17 -17.77 22.09
CA THR A 8 60.05 -16.89 22.41
C THR A 8 59.09 -16.86 21.23
N LEU A 9 57.92 -17.47 21.38
CA LEU A 9 56.87 -17.47 20.38
C LEU A 9 56.06 -16.14 20.54
N ALA A 10 56.28 -15.20 19.63
CA ALA A 10 55.47 -13.99 19.58
C ALA A 10 54.14 -14.30 18.85
N VAL A 11 53.03 -14.39 19.60
CA VAL A 11 51.68 -14.49 19.05
C VAL A 11 51.27 -13.09 18.61
N ALA A 12 51.34 -12.82 17.32
CA ALA A 12 50.77 -11.63 16.72
C ALA A 12 49.25 -11.81 16.59
N THR A 13 48.50 -11.28 17.53
CA THR A 13 47.04 -11.11 17.43
C THR A 13 46.74 -10.07 16.38
N LEU A 14 46.39 -10.48 15.16
CA LEU A 14 45.77 -9.61 14.17
C LEU A 14 44.36 -9.29 14.64
N ALA A 15 44.15 -8.11 15.25
CA ALA A 15 42.83 -7.55 15.46
C ALA A 15 42.29 -7.10 14.09
N LEU A 16 41.43 -7.93 13.51
CA LEU A 16 40.67 -7.57 12.31
C LEU A 16 39.61 -6.53 12.78
N THR A 17 39.94 -5.26 12.81
CA THR A 17 38.98 -4.18 12.92
C THR A 17 38.26 -4.12 11.57
N ALA A 18 37.08 -4.74 11.49
CA ALA A 18 36.16 -4.48 10.42
C ALA A 18 35.86 -2.96 10.44
N ALA A 19 36.50 -2.21 9.57
CA ALA A 19 36.15 -0.83 9.33
C ALA A 19 34.69 -0.83 8.88
N VAL A 20 33.80 -0.36 9.76
CA VAL A 20 32.40 -0.06 9.37
C VAL A 20 32.52 1.02 8.30
N ARG A 21 32.40 0.60 7.05
CA ARG A 21 32.39 1.51 5.92
C ARG A 21 31.18 2.40 6.09
N ALA A 22 31.38 3.73 6.15
CA ALA A 22 30.28 4.66 6.19
C ALA A 22 29.34 4.36 5.00
N GLU A 23 28.05 4.26 5.26
CA GLU A 23 27.06 4.04 4.23
C GLU A 23 27.11 5.20 3.23
N ASP A 24 27.20 4.85 1.93
CA ASP A 24 27.19 5.85 0.87
C ASP A 24 25.81 6.56 0.83
N LYS A 25 25.81 7.86 0.62
CA LYS A 25 24.59 8.63 0.45
C LYS A 25 23.98 8.36 -0.94
N PRO A 26 22.69 8.01 -1.08
CA PRO A 26 22.06 7.93 -2.40
C PRO A 26 22.03 9.31 -3.05
N ALA A 27 22.35 9.40 -4.33
CA ALA A 27 22.23 10.65 -5.08
C ALA A 27 20.76 11.05 -5.26
N LYS A 28 19.89 10.04 -5.44
CA LYS A 28 18.45 10.22 -5.65
C LYS A 28 17.67 9.12 -4.92
N VAL A 29 16.46 9.47 -4.47
CA VAL A 29 15.44 8.54 -3.96
C VAL A 29 14.16 8.77 -4.75
N THR A 30 13.61 7.70 -5.33
CA THR A 30 12.36 7.77 -6.10
C THR A 30 11.24 7.08 -5.32
N VAL A 31 10.19 7.83 -5.02
CA VAL A 31 8.99 7.36 -4.31
C VAL A 31 7.82 7.30 -5.29
N GLY A 32 7.35 6.09 -5.57
CA GLY A 32 6.10 5.88 -6.28
C GLY A 32 4.92 6.06 -5.31
N TYR A 33 3.98 6.95 -5.65
CA TYR A 33 2.80 7.17 -4.85
C TYR A 33 1.51 7.04 -5.66
N LEU A 34 0.46 6.56 -5.03
CA LEU A 34 -0.88 6.55 -5.59
C LEU A 34 -1.57 7.89 -5.29
N ASN A 35 -2.36 8.39 -6.23
CA ASN A 35 -3.11 9.64 -6.03
C ASN A 35 -4.34 9.37 -5.15
N LEU A 36 -4.08 9.01 -3.91
CA LEU A 36 -5.04 8.62 -2.88
C LEU A 36 -4.98 9.58 -1.69
N VAL A 37 -6.09 9.70 -1.00
CA VAL A 37 -6.19 10.47 0.25
C VAL A 37 -5.52 9.69 1.38
N ASN A 38 -4.26 10.00 1.64
CA ASN A 38 -3.49 9.37 2.72
C ASN A 38 -2.33 10.27 3.19
N ALA A 39 -1.63 9.86 4.25
CA ALA A 39 -0.56 10.64 4.87
C ALA A 39 0.69 10.79 3.97
N GLN A 40 0.88 9.99 2.91
CA GLN A 40 2.00 10.20 1.97
C GLN A 40 1.91 11.55 1.25
N LEU A 41 0.68 12.05 0.99
CA LEU A 41 0.50 13.39 0.43
C LEU A 41 0.96 14.47 1.43
N VAL A 42 0.72 14.27 2.72
CA VAL A 42 1.23 15.17 3.78
C VAL A 42 2.75 15.12 3.85
N THR A 43 3.34 13.91 3.87
CA THR A 43 4.80 13.70 3.84
C THR A 43 5.44 14.43 2.64
N LYS A 44 4.83 14.31 1.47
CA LYS A 44 5.27 14.95 0.23
C LYS A 44 5.15 16.47 0.31
N HIS A 45 3.99 16.99 0.67
CA HIS A 45 3.68 18.42 0.73
C HIS A 45 4.59 19.17 1.70
N LEU A 46 4.80 18.61 2.89
CA LEU A 46 5.65 19.20 3.93
C LEU A 46 7.16 18.97 3.69
N GLY A 47 7.54 18.25 2.63
CA GLY A 47 8.94 17.97 2.30
C GLY A 47 9.66 17.14 3.35
N LEU A 48 8.95 16.27 4.10
CA LEU A 48 9.53 15.56 5.25
C LEU A 48 10.67 14.63 4.84
N LEU A 49 10.62 14.01 3.65
CA LEU A 49 11.74 13.21 3.14
C LEU A 49 12.98 14.06 2.87
N ALA A 50 12.83 15.24 2.28
CA ALA A 50 13.97 16.14 2.03
C ALA A 50 14.60 16.63 3.33
N LYS A 51 13.79 16.83 4.37
CA LYS A 51 14.23 17.17 5.73
C LYS A 51 15.03 16.03 6.38
N GLU A 52 14.54 14.77 6.27
CA GLU A 52 15.23 13.59 6.79
C GLU A 52 16.47 13.20 5.98
N MET A 53 16.51 13.54 4.67
CA MET A 53 17.55 13.16 3.73
C MET A 53 18.21 14.38 3.08
N PRO A 54 18.90 15.25 3.85
CA PRO A 54 19.44 16.49 3.29
C PRO A 54 20.44 16.24 2.16
N GLY A 55 20.22 16.95 1.04
CA GLY A 55 21.05 16.86 -0.16
C GLY A 55 20.90 15.56 -0.96
N VAL A 56 19.83 14.80 -0.75
CA VAL A 56 19.36 13.74 -1.66
C VAL A 56 18.30 14.34 -2.58
N ASP A 57 18.35 14.01 -3.88
CA ASP A 57 17.29 14.37 -4.81
C ASP A 57 16.07 13.47 -4.57
N ILE A 58 14.97 14.03 -4.04
CA ILE A 58 13.73 13.30 -3.78
C ILE A 58 12.76 13.46 -4.94
N LYS A 59 12.52 12.37 -5.66
CA LYS A 59 11.58 12.35 -6.78
C LYS A 59 10.31 11.59 -6.41
N TYR A 60 9.17 12.26 -6.53
CA TYR A 60 7.85 11.63 -6.42
C TYR A 60 7.30 11.29 -7.81
N VAL A 61 6.87 10.04 -8.02
CA VAL A 61 6.29 9.56 -9.26
C VAL A 61 4.85 9.14 -9.00
N LYS A 62 3.91 9.83 -9.65
CA LYS A 62 2.49 9.48 -9.55
C LYS A 62 2.22 8.20 -10.33
N ILE A 63 1.61 7.22 -9.68
CA ILE A 63 1.29 5.90 -10.22
C ILE A 63 -0.23 5.73 -10.33
N GLY A 64 -0.70 5.10 -11.40
CA GLY A 64 -2.12 4.97 -11.70
C GLY A 64 -2.87 3.97 -10.83
N GLY A 65 -2.18 2.95 -10.30
CA GLY A 65 -2.77 1.90 -9.46
C GLY A 65 -1.78 0.79 -9.12
N GLY A 66 -2.22 -0.21 -8.35
CA GLY A 66 -1.37 -1.29 -7.87
C GLY A 66 -0.67 -2.08 -8.98
N GLY A 67 -1.34 -2.31 -10.12
CA GLY A 67 -0.73 -2.97 -11.28
C GLY A 67 0.41 -2.17 -11.91
N ASP A 68 0.24 -0.85 -12.01
CA ASP A 68 1.28 0.07 -12.50
C ASP A 68 2.45 0.13 -11.51
N MET A 69 2.17 0.14 -10.21
CA MET A 69 3.20 0.08 -9.17
C MET A 69 4.03 -1.19 -9.29
N LEU A 70 3.40 -2.35 -9.48
CA LEU A 70 4.13 -3.61 -9.70
C LEU A 70 5.02 -3.56 -10.95
N ARG A 71 4.60 -2.87 -12.03
CA ARG A 71 5.42 -2.66 -13.23
C ARG A 71 6.60 -1.74 -12.93
N ALA A 72 6.39 -0.63 -12.23
CA ALA A 72 7.46 0.29 -11.82
C ALA A 72 8.49 -0.40 -10.92
N ILE A 73 8.04 -1.24 -9.98
CA ILE A 73 8.90 -2.08 -9.13
C ILE A 73 9.71 -3.06 -9.99
N ALA A 74 9.06 -3.79 -10.89
CA ALA A 74 9.75 -4.75 -11.77
C ALA A 74 10.76 -4.08 -12.71
N GLY A 75 10.52 -2.83 -13.11
CA GLY A 75 11.42 -1.99 -13.91
C GLY A 75 12.54 -1.31 -13.11
N ASN A 76 12.56 -1.42 -11.78
CA ASN A 76 13.43 -0.65 -10.87
C ASN A 76 13.28 0.88 -11.03
N ASP A 77 12.08 1.35 -11.36
CA ASP A 77 11.79 2.78 -11.56
C ASP A 77 11.53 3.53 -10.25
N VAL A 78 11.30 2.80 -9.15
CA VAL A 78 11.04 3.34 -7.82
C VAL A 78 11.89 2.63 -6.76
N ASP A 79 12.27 3.33 -5.70
CA ASP A 79 12.95 2.77 -4.52
C ASP A 79 11.94 2.41 -3.43
N PHE A 80 10.89 3.21 -3.31
CA PHE A 80 9.76 3.02 -2.40
C PHE A 80 8.44 3.10 -3.15
N GLY A 81 7.42 2.40 -2.66
CA GLY A 81 6.08 2.44 -3.24
C GLY A 81 4.99 2.09 -2.24
N GLY A 82 3.73 2.21 -2.68
CA GLY A 82 2.56 1.79 -1.92
C GLY A 82 1.77 0.72 -2.67
N LEU A 83 1.34 -0.32 -1.98
CA LEU A 83 0.57 -1.43 -2.57
C LEU A 83 -0.60 -1.82 -1.66
N GLY A 84 -1.78 -1.98 -2.23
CA GLY A 84 -2.90 -2.66 -1.57
C GLY A 84 -2.64 -4.15 -1.39
N ASN A 85 -3.45 -4.85 -0.58
CA ASN A 85 -3.24 -6.27 -0.30
C ASN A 85 -3.25 -7.18 -1.56
N PRO A 86 -4.13 -7.03 -2.58
CA PRO A 86 -4.03 -7.88 -3.77
C PRO A 86 -2.74 -7.68 -4.58
N PRO A 87 -2.32 -6.47 -4.96
CA PRO A 87 -1.04 -6.30 -5.64
C PRO A 87 0.15 -6.71 -4.75
N THR A 88 0.07 -6.57 -3.42
CA THR A 88 1.09 -7.10 -2.50
C THR A 88 1.19 -8.62 -2.59
N ALA A 89 0.05 -9.34 -2.58
CA ALA A 89 0.02 -10.80 -2.74
C ALA A 89 0.57 -11.24 -4.11
N ILE A 90 0.24 -10.50 -5.18
CA ILE A 90 0.78 -10.73 -6.53
C ILE A 90 2.30 -10.52 -6.54
N GLY A 91 2.80 -9.43 -5.96
CA GLY A 91 4.21 -9.11 -5.87
C GLY A 91 5.00 -10.19 -5.11
N ALA A 92 4.50 -10.62 -3.96
CA ALA A 92 5.08 -11.71 -3.18
C ALA A 92 5.10 -13.03 -3.97
N THR A 93 3.99 -13.41 -4.63
CA THR A 93 3.91 -14.66 -5.41
C THR A 93 4.83 -14.65 -6.63
N ARG A 94 5.07 -13.50 -7.23
CA ARG A 94 6.02 -13.31 -8.35
C ARG A 94 7.46 -13.11 -7.89
N ALA A 95 7.73 -13.21 -6.59
CA ALA A 95 9.05 -13.01 -5.99
C ALA A 95 9.67 -11.65 -6.37
N LEU A 96 8.85 -10.59 -6.46
CA LEU A 96 9.38 -9.25 -6.69
C LEU A 96 10.32 -8.84 -5.54
N PRO A 97 11.45 -8.17 -5.84
CA PRO A 97 12.50 -7.89 -4.87
C PRO A 97 12.14 -6.70 -3.96
N ILE A 98 11.05 -6.82 -3.20
CA ILE A 98 10.54 -5.79 -2.28
C ILE A 98 10.18 -6.37 -0.91
N LYS A 99 10.12 -5.51 0.09
CA LYS A 99 9.63 -5.79 1.45
C LYS A 99 8.57 -4.80 1.86
N GLY A 100 7.53 -5.28 2.54
CA GLY A 100 6.53 -4.44 3.19
C GLY A 100 7.04 -3.96 4.56
N ILE A 101 7.06 -2.64 4.78
CA ILE A 101 7.79 -2.02 5.90
C ILE A 101 6.93 -1.16 6.84
N LEU A 102 5.79 -0.64 6.37
CA LEU A 102 4.86 0.15 7.19
C LEU A 102 3.45 0.13 6.60
N VAL A 103 2.43 0.36 7.42
CA VAL A 103 1.05 0.57 6.97
C VAL A 103 0.91 2.01 6.51
N ILE A 104 0.46 2.24 5.28
CA ILE A 104 0.13 3.57 4.77
C ILE A 104 -1.24 3.98 5.30
N ASN A 105 -2.26 3.17 5.07
CA ASN A 105 -3.63 3.40 5.53
C ASN A 105 -4.49 2.14 5.48
N MET A 106 -5.59 2.15 6.21
CA MET A 106 -6.70 1.21 6.07
C MET A 106 -7.77 1.84 5.17
N LEU A 107 -8.46 1.03 4.39
CA LEU A 107 -9.44 1.50 3.42
C LEU A 107 -10.87 1.29 3.94
N ASP A 108 -11.65 2.35 3.95
CA ASP A 108 -13.06 2.33 4.27
C ASP A 108 -13.87 2.87 3.07
N TYR A 109 -14.76 3.83 3.25
CA TYR A 109 -15.63 4.29 2.17
C TYR A 109 -14.92 5.10 1.06
N VAL A 110 -13.67 5.48 1.23
CA VAL A 110 -12.84 6.04 0.13
C VAL A 110 -12.70 5.10 -1.05
N GLU A 111 -12.91 3.81 -0.83
CA GLU A 111 -13.12 2.80 -1.86
C GLU A 111 -14.53 2.26 -1.73
N SER A 112 -15.34 2.46 -2.74
CA SER A 112 -16.75 2.04 -2.68
C SER A 112 -17.27 1.62 -4.04
N MET A 113 -18.27 0.75 -4.00
CA MET A 113 -19.08 0.46 -5.15
C MET A 113 -20.14 1.53 -5.33
N VAL A 114 -20.12 2.22 -6.47
CA VAL A 114 -21.14 3.18 -6.89
C VAL A 114 -22.01 2.58 -7.98
N VAL A 115 -23.31 2.80 -7.91
CA VAL A 115 -24.30 2.37 -8.89
C VAL A 115 -25.10 3.56 -9.38
N ARG A 116 -25.57 3.52 -10.63
CA ARG A 116 -26.44 4.56 -11.18
C ARG A 116 -27.83 4.54 -10.56
N THR A 117 -28.31 5.69 -10.14
CA THR A 117 -29.64 5.84 -9.54
C THR A 117 -30.78 5.57 -10.55
N ASP A 118 -30.55 5.82 -11.84
CA ASP A 118 -31.53 5.63 -12.93
C ASP A 118 -31.62 4.17 -13.44
N LYS A 119 -30.82 3.25 -12.88
CA LYS A 119 -30.75 1.84 -13.32
C LYS A 119 -31.44 0.86 -12.37
N ASN A 120 -32.11 1.37 -11.33
CA ASN A 120 -32.80 0.57 -10.31
C ASN A 120 -31.94 -0.53 -9.67
N ILE A 121 -30.65 -0.25 -9.45
CA ILE A 121 -29.71 -1.16 -8.78
C ILE A 121 -29.76 -0.86 -7.29
N THR A 122 -30.26 -1.81 -6.50
CA THR A 122 -30.42 -1.70 -5.04
C THR A 122 -29.64 -2.79 -4.28
N SER A 123 -29.17 -3.82 -5.00
CA SER A 123 -28.39 -4.92 -4.47
C SER A 123 -27.36 -5.41 -5.49
N LEU A 124 -26.40 -6.22 -5.06
CA LEU A 124 -25.43 -6.86 -5.96
C LEU A 124 -26.11 -7.83 -6.96
N LYS A 125 -27.29 -8.38 -6.62
CA LYS A 125 -28.06 -9.27 -7.51
C LYS A 125 -28.59 -8.52 -8.73
N ASP A 126 -28.81 -7.21 -8.62
CA ASP A 126 -29.32 -6.38 -9.72
C ASP A 126 -28.24 -6.03 -10.75
N LEU A 127 -26.99 -6.41 -10.49
CA LEU A 127 -25.87 -6.24 -11.42
C LEU A 127 -25.88 -7.24 -12.58
N LYS A 128 -26.71 -8.27 -12.52
CA LYS A 128 -26.86 -9.25 -13.59
C LYS A 128 -27.25 -8.56 -14.91
N GLY A 129 -26.49 -8.83 -15.97
CA GLY A 129 -26.67 -8.21 -17.29
C GLY A 129 -26.16 -6.74 -17.38
N LYS A 130 -25.58 -6.18 -16.32
CA LYS A 130 -25.06 -4.82 -16.28
C LYS A 130 -23.58 -4.74 -16.68
N THR A 131 -23.15 -3.54 -17.02
CA THR A 131 -21.74 -3.21 -17.25
C THR A 131 -21.16 -2.62 -15.97
N VAL A 132 -20.19 -3.31 -15.37
CA VAL A 132 -19.51 -2.94 -14.13
C VAL A 132 -18.04 -2.67 -14.42
N ALA A 133 -17.45 -1.66 -13.81
CA ALA A 133 -16.03 -1.36 -13.98
C ALA A 133 -15.27 -1.47 -12.66
N ALA A 134 -14.03 -1.96 -12.70
CA ALA A 134 -13.07 -1.91 -11.61
C ALA A 134 -11.64 -2.00 -12.16
N PRO A 135 -10.62 -1.39 -11.53
CA PRO A 135 -9.23 -1.60 -11.92
C PRO A 135 -8.78 -3.02 -11.54
N PHE A 136 -8.43 -3.84 -12.51
CA PHE A 136 -8.09 -5.25 -12.26
C PHE A 136 -6.81 -5.40 -11.43
N GLY A 137 -6.80 -6.38 -10.53
CA GLY A 137 -5.69 -6.62 -9.61
C GLY A 137 -5.58 -5.63 -8.46
N SER A 138 -6.56 -4.73 -8.30
CA SER A 138 -6.66 -3.80 -7.16
C SER A 138 -7.47 -4.36 -5.99
N THR A 139 -7.48 -3.64 -4.87
CA THR A 139 -8.36 -3.87 -3.71
C THR A 139 -9.83 -3.88 -4.11
N THR A 140 -10.26 -2.92 -4.93
CA THR A 140 -11.66 -2.79 -5.37
C THR A 140 -12.11 -3.92 -6.28
N HIS A 141 -11.26 -4.42 -7.17
CA HIS A 141 -11.57 -5.60 -7.97
C HIS A 141 -11.69 -6.87 -7.09
N TYR A 142 -10.78 -7.02 -6.11
CA TYR A 142 -10.84 -8.10 -5.13
C TYR A 142 -12.16 -8.05 -4.34
N LEU A 143 -12.53 -6.88 -3.82
CA LEU A 143 -13.76 -6.71 -3.04
C LEU A 143 -15.02 -6.90 -3.89
N LEU A 144 -15.04 -6.46 -5.15
CA LEU A 144 -16.13 -6.73 -6.07
C LEU A 144 -16.38 -8.25 -6.19
N LEU A 145 -15.33 -9.02 -6.46
CA LEU A 145 -15.46 -10.47 -6.62
C LEU A 145 -15.84 -11.18 -5.31
N GLN A 146 -15.32 -10.72 -4.17
CA GLN A 146 -15.73 -11.26 -2.86
C GLN A 146 -17.20 -10.94 -2.55
N ALA A 147 -17.63 -9.70 -2.78
CA ALA A 147 -19.02 -9.30 -2.55
C ALA A 147 -19.99 -10.08 -3.43
N LEU A 148 -19.68 -10.28 -4.72
CA LEU A 148 -20.48 -11.09 -5.63
C LEU A 148 -20.55 -12.55 -5.16
N LYS A 149 -19.43 -13.13 -4.71
CA LYS A 149 -19.36 -14.48 -4.17
C LYS A 149 -20.25 -14.67 -2.93
N ASP A 150 -20.17 -13.72 -1.98
CA ASP A 150 -20.97 -13.77 -0.75
C ASP A 150 -22.49 -13.73 -1.04
N GLU A 151 -22.89 -13.02 -2.09
CA GLU A 151 -24.29 -12.91 -2.51
C GLU A 151 -24.71 -14.04 -3.51
N GLY A 152 -23.81 -14.96 -3.84
CA GLY A 152 -24.06 -16.02 -4.79
C GLY A 152 -24.29 -15.52 -6.23
N VAL A 153 -23.70 -14.39 -6.60
CA VAL A 153 -23.79 -13.80 -7.94
C VAL A 153 -22.59 -14.22 -8.78
N ASP A 154 -22.86 -14.88 -9.92
CA ASP A 154 -21.82 -15.24 -10.87
C ASP A 154 -21.25 -14.00 -11.58
N PRO A 155 -19.95 -13.70 -11.47
CA PRO A 155 -19.32 -12.60 -12.20
C PRO A 155 -19.50 -12.68 -13.73
N ALA A 156 -19.63 -13.89 -14.31
CA ALA A 156 -19.88 -14.08 -15.73
C ALA A 156 -21.28 -13.63 -16.16
N SER A 157 -22.20 -13.40 -15.21
CA SER A 157 -23.55 -12.88 -15.49
C SER A 157 -23.59 -11.39 -15.83
N MET A 158 -22.46 -10.69 -15.77
CA MET A 158 -22.32 -9.26 -16.06
C MET A 158 -21.06 -9.00 -16.90
N LYS A 159 -20.97 -7.81 -17.50
CA LYS A 159 -19.75 -7.39 -18.19
C LYS A 159 -18.87 -6.61 -17.23
N ILE A 160 -17.74 -7.18 -16.79
CA ILE A 160 -16.77 -6.49 -15.94
C ILE A 160 -15.65 -5.92 -16.81
N LEU A 161 -15.41 -4.61 -16.70
CA LEU A 161 -14.41 -3.87 -17.47
C LEU A 161 -13.20 -3.54 -16.59
N ASP A 162 -12.00 -3.80 -17.12
CA ASP A 162 -10.74 -3.32 -16.53
C ASP A 162 -10.47 -1.89 -16.99
N LEU A 163 -10.68 -0.94 -16.12
CA LEU A 163 -10.48 0.49 -16.39
C LEU A 163 -9.71 1.14 -15.23
N ALA A 164 -8.80 2.06 -15.54
CA ALA A 164 -8.18 2.91 -14.54
C ALA A 164 -9.22 3.87 -13.90
N PRO A 165 -9.02 4.36 -12.67
CA PRO A 165 -10.02 5.20 -11.98
C PRO A 165 -10.43 6.46 -12.74
N SER A 166 -9.50 7.10 -13.48
CA SER A 166 -9.80 8.23 -14.36
C SER A 166 -10.72 7.85 -15.51
N ASP A 167 -10.48 6.67 -16.10
CA ASP A 167 -11.26 6.16 -17.24
C ASP A 167 -12.64 5.70 -16.79
N ILE A 168 -12.75 5.12 -15.58
CA ILE A 168 -14.03 4.81 -14.93
C ILE A 168 -14.86 6.09 -14.77
N ALA A 169 -14.26 7.17 -14.22
CA ALA A 169 -14.96 8.44 -14.06
C ALA A 169 -15.41 9.02 -15.41
N ALA A 170 -14.58 8.92 -16.46
CA ALA A 170 -14.95 9.35 -17.80
C ALA A 170 -16.07 8.49 -18.41
N ALA A 171 -15.99 7.15 -18.29
CA ALA A 171 -17.03 6.23 -18.75
C ALA A 171 -18.35 6.44 -18.01
N TRP A 172 -18.27 6.74 -16.70
CA TRP A 172 -19.44 7.10 -15.90
C TRP A 172 -20.16 8.34 -16.45
N LEU A 173 -19.42 9.41 -16.70
CA LEU A 173 -19.99 10.66 -17.21
C LEU A 173 -20.64 10.51 -18.59
N ARG A 174 -20.11 9.60 -19.44
CA ARG A 174 -20.73 9.28 -20.76
C ARG A 174 -21.95 8.33 -20.66
N GLY A 175 -22.12 7.65 -19.52
CA GLY A 175 -23.18 6.66 -19.36
C GLY A 175 -22.83 5.26 -19.90
N ASP A 176 -21.55 4.96 -20.12
CA ASP A 176 -21.08 3.70 -20.71
C ASP A 176 -21.11 2.53 -19.71
N ILE A 177 -21.21 2.81 -18.41
CA ILE A 177 -21.20 1.83 -17.32
C ILE A 177 -22.37 2.07 -16.35
N ASP A 178 -22.89 0.97 -15.77
CA ASP A 178 -24.02 1.00 -14.84
C ASP A 178 -23.58 1.03 -13.38
N ALA A 179 -22.41 0.48 -13.08
CA ALA A 179 -21.82 0.41 -11.75
C ALA A 179 -20.30 0.41 -11.85
N ALA A 180 -19.63 0.79 -10.77
CA ALA A 180 -18.18 0.65 -10.66
C ALA A 180 -17.73 0.52 -9.20
N TRP A 181 -16.61 -0.17 -8.97
CA TRP A 181 -15.91 -0.16 -7.68
C TRP A 181 -14.52 0.45 -7.88
N PHE A 182 -14.30 1.62 -7.31
CA PHE A 182 -13.05 2.36 -7.40
C PHE A 182 -12.94 3.37 -6.26
N TRP A 183 -11.99 4.27 -6.30
CA TRP A 183 -11.62 5.09 -5.16
C TRP A 183 -11.63 6.59 -5.44
N GLU A 184 -11.62 7.34 -4.35
CA GLU A 184 -11.50 8.80 -4.36
C GLU A 184 -10.13 9.27 -4.90
N PRO A 185 -10.05 10.44 -5.54
CA PRO A 185 -11.12 11.43 -5.71
C PRO A 185 -12.06 11.17 -6.91
N ASN A 186 -11.82 10.15 -7.70
CA ASN A 186 -12.63 9.91 -8.90
C ASN A 186 -14.01 9.32 -8.55
N LEU A 187 -14.14 8.58 -7.46
CA LEU A 187 -15.42 8.07 -6.95
C LEU A 187 -16.41 9.22 -6.68
N GLY A 188 -15.97 10.31 -6.05
CA GLY A 188 -16.80 11.47 -5.78
C GLY A 188 -17.37 12.13 -7.05
N LYS A 189 -16.66 12.05 -8.17
CA LYS A 189 -17.18 12.52 -9.47
C LYS A 189 -18.40 11.70 -9.91
N ALA A 190 -18.35 10.37 -9.74
CA ALA A 190 -19.48 9.50 -10.07
C ALA A 190 -20.66 9.74 -9.13
N VAL A 191 -20.41 9.88 -7.83
CA VAL A 191 -21.46 10.18 -6.82
C VAL A 191 -22.15 11.50 -7.15
N LYS A 192 -21.40 12.57 -7.44
CA LYS A 192 -21.95 13.90 -7.79
C LYS A 192 -22.72 13.89 -9.12
N ASN A 193 -22.52 12.87 -9.96
CA ASN A 193 -23.16 12.74 -11.27
C ASN A 193 -24.12 11.52 -11.33
N GLY A 194 -25.07 11.46 -10.40
CA GLY A 194 -26.14 10.47 -10.39
C GLY A 194 -25.75 9.09 -9.85
N GLY A 195 -24.64 9.01 -9.11
CA GLY A 195 -24.22 7.80 -8.42
C GLY A 195 -24.74 7.69 -7.00
N LYS A 196 -24.97 6.46 -6.55
CA LYS A 196 -25.26 6.11 -5.17
C LYS A 196 -24.30 5.02 -4.71
N ILE A 197 -23.73 5.18 -3.54
CA ILE A 197 -22.90 4.13 -2.92
C ILE A 197 -23.81 2.94 -2.55
N LEU A 198 -23.39 1.75 -2.97
CA LEU A 198 -24.07 0.49 -2.70
C LEU A 198 -23.38 -0.30 -1.59
N VAL A 199 -22.04 -0.43 -1.66
CA VAL A 199 -21.20 -1.16 -0.70
C VAL A 199 -19.88 -0.41 -0.55
N THR A 200 -19.37 -0.33 0.66
CA THR A 200 -18.06 0.27 0.95
C THR A 200 -17.00 -0.79 1.25
N SER A 201 -15.72 -0.44 1.15
CA SER A 201 -14.64 -1.31 1.62
C SER A 201 -14.73 -1.56 3.14
N GLY A 202 -15.21 -0.59 3.92
CA GLY A 202 -15.50 -0.75 5.35
C GLY A 202 -16.59 -1.77 5.63
N ASP A 203 -17.65 -1.84 4.80
CA ASP A 203 -18.67 -2.89 4.91
C ASP A 203 -18.09 -4.27 4.65
N MET A 204 -17.19 -4.37 3.68
CA MET A 204 -16.51 -5.63 3.38
C MET A 204 -15.50 -6.01 4.48
N ALA A 205 -14.84 -5.04 5.11
CA ALA A 205 -13.97 -5.28 6.27
C ALA A 205 -14.74 -5.91 7.44
N LYS A 206 -15.98 -5.45 7.72
CA LYS A 206 -16.88 -6.04 8.73
C LYS A 206 -17.28 -7.48 8.38
N ARG A 207 -17.28 -7.84 7.09
CA ARG A 207 -17.54 -9.21 6.61
C ARG A 207 -16.28 -10.10 6.62
N GLY A 208 -15.12 -9.58 7.05
CA GLY A 208 -13.86 -10.32 7.13
C GLY A 208 -12.92 -10.12 5.94
N TYR A 209 -13.16 -9.13 5.09
CA TYR A 209 -12.34 -8.78 3.93
C TYR A 209 -11.72 -7.38 4.07
N PRO A 210 -10.88 -7.13 5.10
CA PRO A 210 -10.25 -5.82 5.25
C PRO A 210 -9.28 -5.56 4.10
N THR A 211 -9.25 -4.31 3.64
CA THR A 211 -8.27 -3.83 2.67
C THR A 211 -7.44 -2.71 3.26
N TRP A 212 -6.19 -2.64 2.80
CA TRP A 212 -5.18 -1.71 3.29
C TRP A 212 -4.11 -1.47 2.24
N ASP A 213 -3.35 -0.38 2.42
CA ASP A 213 -2.14 -0.11 1.67
C ASP A 213 -0.91 -0.24 2.58
N ILE A 214 0.12 -0.88 2.04
CA ILE A 214 1.42 -1.08 2.71
C ILE A 214 2.52 -0.36 1.92
N GLY A 215 3.39 0.33 2.63
CA GLY A 215 4.62 0.88 2.09
C GLY A 215 5.63 -0.23 1.86
N VAL A 216 6.22 -0.25 0.68
CA VAL A 216 7.24 -1.22 0.29
C VAL A 216 8.55 -0.53 -0.06
N VAL A 217 9.66 -1.24 0.14
CA VAL A 217 11.00 -0.82 -0.27
C VAL A 217 11.65 -1.87 -1.16
N MET A 218 12.40 -1.45 -2.17
CA MET A 218 13.21 -2.34 -3.01
C MET A 218 14.34 -2.97 -2.18
N ASN A 219 14.54 -4.29 -2.28
CA ASN A 219 15.59 -5.01 -1.56
C ASN A 219 16.98 -4.41 -1.83
N ALA A 220 17.30 -4.13 -3.11
CA ALA A 220 18.58 -3.54 -3.49
C ALA A 220 18.82 -2.17 -2.84
N PHE A 221 17.77 -1.35 -2.69
CA PHE A 221 17.87 -0.07 -1.98
C PHE A 221 18.08 -0.30 -0.48
N ALA A 222 17.30 -1.19 0.14
CA ALA A 222 17.39 -1.49 1.57
C ALA A 222 18.75 -2.10 1.97
N GLU A 223 19.33 -2.94 1.11
CA GLU A 223 20.65 -3.52 1.32
C GLU A 223 21.78 -2.50 1.19
N LYS A 224 21.68 -1.60 0.21
CA LYS A 224 22.70 -0.59 -0.06
C LYS A 224 22.61 0.63 0.86
N TYR A 225 21.39 1.02 1.25
CA TYR A 225 21.09 2.25 1.98
C TYR A 225 20.16 2.01 3.19
N PRO A 226 20.51 1.11 4.13
CA PRO A 226 19.62 0.73 5.23
C PRO A 226 19.23 1.90 6.15
N SER A 227 20.13 2.88 6.39
CA SER A 227 19.80 4.05 7.19
C SER A 227 18.79 4.98 6.50
N TYR A 228 18.72 4.96 5.16
CA TYR A 228 17.76 5.74 4.39
C TYR A 228 16.36 5.11 4.38
N VAL A 229 16.25 3.80 4.62
CA VAL A 229 14.97 3.16 4.92
C VAL A 229 14.43 3.66 6.26
N ASP A 230 15.28 3.75 7.28
CA ASP A 230 14.89 4.30 8.59
C ASP A 230 14.41 5.76 8.47
N LYS A 231 15.11 6.56 7.66
CA LYS A 231 14.74 7.97 7.38
C LYS A 231 13.41 8.07 6.65
N PHE A 232 13.15 7.19 5.67
CA PHE A 232 11.88 7.12 4.97
C PHE A 232 10.74 6.82 5.96
N ILE A 233 10.91 5.80 6.81
CA ILE A 233 9.90 5.43 7.80
C ILE A 233 9.66 6.56 8.81
N ARG A 234 10.70 7.26 9.27
CA ARG A 234 10.51 8.43 10.16
C ARG A 234 9.68 9.52 9.51
N ALA A 235 9.98 9.87 8.27
CA ALA A 235 9.22 10.88 7.53
C ALA A 235 7.75 10.48 7.34
N GLU A 236 7.49 9.21 6.99
CA GLU A 236 6.11 8.71 6.85
C GLU A 236 5.38 8.70 8.20
N CYS A 237 6.05 8.30 9.28
CA CYS A 237 5.48 8.35 10.62
C CYS A 237 5.19 9.79 11.09
N GLU A 238 6.07 10.76 10.77
CA GLU A 238 5.83 12.20 11.03
C GLU A 238 4.60 12.68 10.24
N GLY A 239 4.46 12.26 8.98
CA GLY A 239 3.28 12.55 8.15
C GLY A 239 1.97 11.98 8.71
N ILE A 240 1.99 10.72 9.18
CA ILE A 240 0.84 10.09 9.84
C ILE A 240 0.50 10.82 11.14
N GLU A 241 1.49 11.17 11.94
CA GLU A 241 1.29 11.91 13.19
C GLU A 241 0.72 13.30 12.93
N PHE A 242 1.22 14.00 11.90
CA PHE A 242 0.68 15.29 11.48
C PHE A 242 -0.79 15.18 11.08
N TRP A 243 -1.14 14.19 10.26
CA TRP A 243 -2.53 13.90 9.86
C TRP A 243 -3.45 13.76 11.06
N LEU A 244 -3.04 12.95 12.05
CA LEU A 244 -3.86 12.67 13.22
C LEU A 244 -4.01 13.87 14.17
N LYS A 245 -2.97 14.72 14.27
CA LYS A 245 -2.95 15.87 15.20
C LYS A 245 -3.52 17.15 14.60
N ASN A 246 -3.51 17.29 13.28
CA ASN A 246 -3.85 18.52 12.59
C ASN A 246 -4.88 18.31 11.48
N PRO A 247 -6.10 17.80 11.77
CA PRO A 247 -7.06 17.40 10.76
C PRO A 247 -7.45 18.53 9.81
N GLU A 248 -7.62 19.77 10.29
CA GLU A 248 -7.96 20.93 9.47
C GLU A 248 -6.84 21.26 8.45
N LYS A 249 -5.60 21.35 8.92
CA LYS A 249 -4.45 21.61 8.04
C LYS A 249 -4.19 20.46 7.09
N THR A 250 -4.45 19.24 7.52
CA THR A 250 -4.37 18.07 6.66
C THR A 250 -5.39 18.15 5.53
N ALA A 251 -6.62 18.57 5.81
CA ALA A 251 -7.64 18.77 4.79
C ALA A 251 -7.23 19.84 3.76
N GLU A 252 -6.62 20.94 4.21
CA GLU A 252 -6.05 21.96 3.31
C GLU A 252 -4.97 21.38 2.39
N ILE A 253 -4.02 20.62 2.95
CA ILE A 253 -2.95 19.96 2.19
C ILE A 253 -3.54 18.97 1.16
N ILE A 254 -4.46 18.11 1.59
CA ILE A 254 -5.10 17.12 0.70
C ILE A 254 -5.89 17.82 -0.41
N ALA A 255 -6.61 18.90 -0.08
CA ALA A 255 -7.35 19.70 -1.06
C ALA A 255 -6.41 20.31 -2.13
N GLU A 256 -5.27 20.85 -1.70
CA GLU A 256 -4.25 21.40 -2.61
C GLU A 256 -3.61 20.31 -3.48
N GLU A 257 -3.11 19.22 -2.89
CA GLU A 257 -2.42 18.12 -3.58
C GLU A 257 -3.32 17.41 -4.61
N LEU A 258 -4.62 17.33 -4.34
CA LEU A 258 -5.59 16.66 -5.20
C LEU A 258 -6.43 17.64 -6.05
N SER A 259 -6.23 18.96 -5.88
CA SER A 259 -7.01 20.02 -6.52
C SER A 259 -8.52 19.84 -6.30
N LEU A 260 -8.92 19.75 -5.03
CA LEU A 260 -10.29 19.50 -4.57
C LEU A 260 -10.79 20.64 -3.66
N PRO A 261 -12.12 20.81 -3.50
CA PRO A 261 -12.68 21.57 -2.40
C PRO A 261 -12.28 20.96 -1.04
N ILE A 262 -12.10 21.83 -0.02
CA ILE A 262 -11.71 21.39 1.34
C ILE A 262 -12.73 20.43 1.94
N GLU A 263 -14.02 20.66 1.71
CA GLU A 263 -15.11 19.81 2.19
C GLU A 263 -15.03 18.39 1.62
N ASP A 264 -14.62 18.25 0.35
CA ASP A 264 -14.38 16.94 -0.27
C ASP A 264 -13.18 16.26 0.38
N ALA A 265 -12.08 16.98 0.62
CA ALA A 265 -10.90 16.46 1.30
C ALA A 265 -11.23 15.97 2.72
N GLN A 266 -11.97 16.77 3.52
CA GLN A 266 -12.43 16.40 4.86
C GLN A 266 -13.25 15.11 4.84
N ARG A 267 -14.26 15.04 3.97
CA ARG A 267 -15.10 13.85 3.81
C ARG A 267 -14.25 12.62 3.44
N MET A 268 -13.29 12.76 2.54
CA MET A 268 -12.43 11.65 2.12
C MET A 268 -11.50 11.20 3.24
N MET A 269 -10.99 12.13 4.05
CA MET A 269 -10.16 11.81 5.21
C MET A 269 -10.90 10.95 6.25
N GLU A 270 -12.18 11.19 6.48
CA GLU A 270 -13.02 10.39 7.39
C GLU A 270 -13.11 8.92 6.96
N GLY A 271 -13.07 8.65 5.65
CA GLY A 271 -13.10 7.29 5.09
C GLY A 271 -11.72 6.62 4.96
N THR A 272 -10.67 7.28 5.46
CA THR A 272 -9.30 6.78 5.39
C THR A 272 -8.78 6.51 6.80
N GLY A 273 -8.58 5.23 7.14
CA GLY A 273 -8.08 4.83 8.45
C GLY A 273 -6.57 5.05 8.55
N MET A 274 -6.12 6.00 9.39
CA MET A 274 -4.70 6.19 9.71
C MET A 274 -4.32 5.41 10.96
N VAL A 275 -3.23 4.63 10.86
CA VAL A 275 -2.72 3.81 11.97
C VAL A 275 -1.42 4.43 12.49
N PRO A 276 -1.39 4.96 13.74
CA PRO A 276 -0.16 5.47 14.34
C PRO A 276 0.96 4.43 14.27
N CYS A 277 2.19 4.85 13.95
CA CYS A 277 3.30 3.93 13.71
C CYS A 277 3.57 2.96 14.88
N ASN A 278 3.42 3.42 16.12
CA ASN A 278 3.58 2.57 17.31
C ASN A 278 2.50 1.48 17.41
N ARG A 279 1.29 1.71 16.88
CA ARG A 279 0.21 0.72 16.84
C ARG A 279 0.36 -0.27 15.70
N GLN A 280 1.10 0.07 14.65
CA GLN A 280 1.31 -0.83 13.52
C GLN A 280 2.05 -2.12 13.91
N LEU A 281 2.80 -2.11 15.03
CA LEU A 281 3.51 -3.28 15.57
C LEU A 281 2.64 -4.16 16.49
N THR A 282 1.34 -3.92 16.56
CA THR A 282 0.42 -4.81 17.27
C THR A 282 0.00 -6.00 16.39
N GLU A 283 -0.52 -7.06 17.02
CA GLU A 283 -1.04 -8.23 16.31
C GLU A 283 -2.18 -7.91 15.32
N GLU A 284 -2.86 -6.79 15.51
CA GLU A 284 -3.94 -6.33 14.64
C GLU A 284 -3.43 -5.95 13.24
N TYR A 285 -2.18 -5.48 13.13
CA TYR A 285 -1.56 -4.98 11.89
C TYR A 285 -0.36 -5.83 11.47
N LEU A 286 0.82 -5.23 11.41
CA LEU A 286 2.06 -5.90 10.97
C LEU A 286 2.56 -6.94 11.97
N GLY A 287 2.30 -6.70 13.28
CA GLY A 287 2.94 -7.44 14.35
C GLY A 287 4.39 -7.04 14.52
N THR A 288 5.18 -7.95 15.10
CA THR A 288 6.61 -7.77 15.36
C THR A 288 7.45 -8.76 14.55
N SER A 289 8.77 -8.59 14.59
CA SER A 289 9.71 -9.58 14.02
C SER A 289 9.57 -10.95 14.66
N ALA A 290 9.24 -11.02 15.97
CA ALA A 290 9.02 -12.26 16.71
C ALA A 290 7.66 -12.89 16.43
N LYS A 291 6.61 -12.07 16.19
CA LYS A 291 5.25 -12.56 15.95
C LYS A 291 4.55 -11.65 14.94
N LYS A 292 4.36 -12.14 13.73
CA LYS A 292 3.66 -11.42 12.67
C LYS A 292 2.19 -11.22 12.99
N GLY A 293 1.63 -10.10 12.54
CA GLY A 293 0.24 -9.73 12.77
C GLY A 293 -0.71 -10.18 11.66
N LYS A 294 -1.97 -9.76 11.78
CA LYS A 294 -3.08 -10.14 10.89
C LYS A 294 -2.90 -9.72 9.42
N PHE A 295 -1.99 -8.80 9.12
CA PHE A 295 -1.67 -8.44 7.72
C PHE A 295 -1.16 -9.63 6.92
N VAL A 296 -0.40 -10.54 7.55
CA VAL A 296 0.01 -11.79 6.92
C VAL A 296 -1.20 -12.69 6.64
N ASP A 297 -2.14 -12.80 7.60
CA ASP A 297 -3.37 -13.60 7.41
C ASP A 297 -4.21 -13.06 6.26
N THR A 298 -4.33 -11.73 6.18
CA THR A 298 -5.04 -11.06 5.07
C THR A 298 -4.34 -11.33 3.74
N LEU A 299 -3.01 -11.30 3.68
CA LEU A 299 -2.28 -11.62 2.44
C LEU A 299 -2.48 -13.07 2.02
N VAL A 300 -2.41 -14.03 2.95
CA VAL A 300 -2.64 -15.45 2.65
C VAL A 300 -4.05 -15.66 2.12
N SER A 301 -5.07 -15.10 2.76
CA SER A 301 -6.46 -15.22 2.33
C SER A 301 -6.72 -14.53 0.99
N THR A 302 -6.10 -13.36 0.76
CA THR A 302 -6.17 -12.67 -0.52
C THR A 302 -5.50 -13.48 -1.65
N ALA A 303 -4.32 -14.05 -1.39
CA ALA A 303 -3.62 -14.90 -2.36
C ALA A 303 -4.40 -16.17 -2.68
N ASP A 304 -4.97 -16.85 -1.68
CA ASP A 304 -5.83 -18.03 -1.86
C ASP A 304 -7.03 -17.69 -2.75
N PHE A 305 -7.67 -16.56 -2.49
CA PHE A 305 -8.77 -16.09 -3.34
C PHE A 305 -8.31 -15.83 -4.78
N LEU A 306 -7.18 -15.14 -4.98
CA LEU A 306 -6.66 -14.86 -6.32
C LEU A 306 -6.26 -16.13 -7.08
N VAL A 307 -5.80 -17.17 -6.39
CA VAL A 307 -5.54 -18.49 -6.98
C VAL A 307 -6.87 -19.13 -7.43
N LYS A 308 -7.91 -19.10 -6.60
CA LYS A 308 -9.25 -19.63 -6.95
C LYS A 308 -9.91 -18.88 -8.12
N GLN A 309 -9.50 -17.63 -8.33
CA GLN A 309 -9.91 -16.81 -9.49
C GLN A 309 -8.94 -16.92 -10.68
N GLU A 310 -8.02 -17.88 -10.68
CA GLU A 310 -7.02 -18.11 -11.73
C GLU A 310 -6.13 -16.88 -12.05
N ARG A 311 -6.05 -15.94 -11.09
CA ARG A 311 -5.21 -14.73 -11.19
C ARG A 311 -3.79 -14.94 -10.66
N LEU A 312 -3.58 -15.97 -9.84
CA LEU A 312 -2.29 -16.45 -9.40
C LEU A 312 -2.15 -17.95 -9.70
N PRO A 313 -0.94 -18.41 -10.08
CA PRO A 313 -0.75 -19.81 -10.48
C PRO A 313 -0.76 -20.77 -9.29
N LYS A 314 -0.44 -20.31 -8.09
CA LYS A 314 -0.36 -21.10 -6.85
C LYS A 314 -0.44 -20.21 -5.61
N LEU A 315 -0.88 -20.82 -4.50
CA LEU A 315 -0.72 -20.23 -3.17
C LEU A 315 0.69 -20.56 -2.64
N LEU A 316 1.40 -19.52 -2.20
CA LEU A 316 2.68 -19.70 -1.50
C LEU A 316 2.45 -20.18 -0.06
N PRO A 317 3.42 -20.87 0.56
CA PRO A 317 3.44 -21.10 1.99
C PRO A 317 3.32 -19.79 2.79
N ARG A 318 2.67 -19.83 3.95
CA ARG A 318 2.54 -18.66 4.85
C ARG A 318 3.89 -18.01 5.16
N ALA A 319 4.94 -18.81 5.34
CA ALA A 319 6.29 -18.32 5.63
C ALA A 319 6.84 -17.35 4.57
N ASP A 320 6.44 -17.49 3.31
CA ASP A 320 6.89 -16.57 2.24
C ASP A 320 6.23 -15.19 2.41
N PHE A 321 4.95 -15.13 2.82
CA PHE A 321 4.27 -13.87 3.14
C PHE A 321 4.82 -13.25 4.44
N GLU A 322 5.18 -14.06 5.43
CA GLU A 322 5.86 -13.61 6.66
C GLU A 322 7.24 -13.02 6.34
N ALA A 323 7.98 -13.63 5.40
CA ALA A 323 9.27 -13.12 4.92
C ALA A 323 9.13 -11.83 4.09
N PHE A 324 7.97 -11.59 3.48
CA PHE A 324 7.67 -10.37 2.75
C PHE A 324 7.41 -9.19 3.71
N ILE A 325 6.61 -9.40 4.76
CA ILE A 325 6.28 -8.37 5.77
C ILE A 325 7.43 -8.28 6.77
N GLN A 326 8.08 -7.12 6.83
CA GLN A 326 9.29 -6.89 7.63
C GLN A 326 9.11 -5.78 8.68
N PRO A 327 8.45 -6.06 9.82
CA PRO A 327 8.27 -5.10 10.91
C PRO A 327 9.59 -4.59 11.51
N ALA A 328 10.69 -5.35 11.36
CA ALA A 328 12.01 -5.01 11.89
C ALA A 328 12.46 -3.58 11.53
N TYR A 329 12.11 -3.11 10.34
CA TYR A 329 12.43 -1.73 9.93
C TYR A 329 11.69 -0.70 10.80
N LEU A 330 10.40 -0.92 11.04
CA LEU A 330 9.60 -0.04 11.88
C LEU A 330 9.97 -0.16 13.36
N GLU A 331 10.23 -1.39 13.86
CA GLU A 331 10.72 -1.65 15.22
C GLU A 331 11.97 -0.83 15.53
N LYS A 332 12.93 -0.82 14.61
CA LYS A 332 14.18 -0.06 14.73
C LYS A 332 13.92 1.45 14.86
N VAL A 333 12.98 1.99 14.08
CA VAL A 333 12.68 3.43 14.06
C VAL A 333 11.96 3.89 15.32
N ILE A 334 11.03 3.10 15.85
CA ILE A 334 10.25 3.46 17.05
C ILE A 334 10.88 2.97 18.36
N GLY A 335 12.09 2.37 18.32
CA GLY A 335 12.85 1.97 19.49
C GLY A 335 12.31 0.75 20.24
N ARG A 336 11.79 -0.23 19.53
CA ARG A 336 11.29 -1.52 20.07
C ARG A 336 12.10 -2.69 19.57
#